data_c961f42d5b2dcd8ab47f2a4313f6d26a
#
_entry.id   c961f42d5b2dcd8ab47f2a4313f6d26a
#
_cell.length_a   1.000
_cell.length_b   1.000
_cell.length_c   1.000
_cell.angle_alpha   90.00
_cell.angle_beta   90.00
_cell.angle_gamma   90.00
#
_symmetry.space_group_name_H-M   'P 1'
#
loop_
_entity.id
_entity.type
_entity.pdbx_description
1 polymer ?
#
loop_
_entity_poly.entity_id
_entity_poly.type
_entity_poly.pdbx_seq_one_letter_code
_entity_poly.pdbx_strand_id
1 'polypeptide(L)'
;LKTLCEADPTLIIQRLMDGDLDADVYIDTISHKAVSAFSKRKLETKIGGASKTISFKDEKLFAFIREITELLKFNGPVDMDFFYQDGTYYLSEVNPRFGGAYLHAYGAGVDFVKLIKNNLSGNENAPVFGNYEDDVVMMMYDSVIITKVDSKQ
;
A
#
# COMPACT_ATOMS: atom_id res chain seq x y z
N LEU A 1 -7.07 30.64 10.71
CA LEU A 1 -6.16 29.52 11.08
C LEU A 1 -5.67 29.67 12.50
N LYS A 2 -4.95 30.77 12.84
CA LYS A 2 -4.41 30.98 14.19
C LYS A 2 -5.50 30.95 15.27
N THR A 3 -6.64 31.62 15.01
CA THR A 3 -7.83 31.66 15.89
C THR A 3 -8.46 30.27 16.11
N LEU A 4 -8.48 29.42 15.09
CA LEU A 4 -9.01 28.05 15.20
C LEU A 4 -8.11 27.16 16.07
N CYS A 5 -6.79 27.24 15.92
CA CYS A 5 -5.86 26.47 16.73
C CYS A 5 -5.77 26.96 18.19
N GLU A 6 -6.06 28.24 18.43
CA GLU A 6 -6.18 28.80 19.79
C GLU A 6 -7.48 28.31 20.47
N ALA A 7 -8.55 28.08 19.70
CA ALA A 7 -9.82 27.56 20.20
C ALA A 7 -9.83 26.06 20.44
N ASP A 8 -9.05 25.30 19.67
CA ASP A 8 -8.93 23.85 19.82
C ASP A 8 -7.48 23.38 19.61
N PRO A 9 -6.74 23.11 20.69
CA PRO A 9 -5.34 22.68 20.63
C PRO A 9 -5.14 21.27 20.08
N THR A 10 -6.21 20.52 19.82
CA THR A 10 -6.13 19.18 19.21
C THR A 10 -6.08 19.22 17.69
N LEU A 11 -6.31 20.38 17.06
CA LEU A 11 -6.25 20.55 15.63
C LEU A 11 -4.82 20.45 15.11
N ILE A 12 -4.66 19.62 14.08
CA ILE A 12 -3.40 19.50 13.32
C ILE A 12 -3.57 20.24 11.99
N ILE A 13 -2.63 21.12 11.69
CA ILE A 13 -2.58 21.82 10.41
C ILE A 13 -1.50 21.17 9.56
N GLN A 14 -1.89 20.67 8.38
CA GLN A 14 -0.97 20.09 7.42
C GLN A 14 -1.09 20.85 6.08
N ARG A 15 0.00 20.78 5.29
CA ARG A 15 -0.05 21.26 3.90
C ARG A 15 -1.03 20.38 3.12
N LEU A 16 -1.91 21.02 2.34
CA LEU A 16 -2.71 20.30 1.36
C LEU A 16 -1.77 19.79 0.25
N MET A 17 -1.81 18.50 0.01
CA MET A 17 -0.99 17.81 -1.00
C MET A 17 -1.90 17.16 -2.03
N ASP A 18 -1.42 17.10 -3.28
CA ASP A 18 -2.09 16.42 -4.39
C ASP A 18 -1.37 15.10 -4.72
N GLY A 19 -2.06 14.23 -5.48
CA GLY A 19 -1.50 12.99 -5.99
C GLY A 19 -1.56 11.84 -4.97
N ASP A 20 -2.71 11.18 -4.92
CA ASP A 20 -2.97 10.06 -4.04
C ASP A 20 -2.44 8.75 -4.67
N LEU A 21 -1.27 8.34 -4.21
CA LEU A 21 -0.56 7.15 -4.64
C LEU A 21 -0.47 6.16 -3.48
N ASP A 22 -0.39 4.89 -3.82
CA ASP A 22 -0.37 3.79 -2.88
C ASP A 22 0.65 2.75 -3.34
N ALA A 23 1.36 2.13 -2.41
CA ALA A 23 2.24 1.02 -2.68
C ALA A 23 2.04 -0.10 -1.66
N ASP A 24 1.74 -1.29 -2.16
CA ASP A 24 1.90 -2.51 -1.38
C ASP A 24 3.39 -2.89 -1.36
N VAL A 25 3.96 -3.05 -0.19
CA VAL A 25 5.38 -3.35 0.01
C VAL A 25 5.54 -4.63 0.83
N TYR A 26 6.47 -5.48 0.45
CA TYR A 26 6.86 -6.63 1.28
C TYR A 26 8.27 -6.46 1.81
N ILE A 27 8.40 -6.52 3.14
CA ILE A 27 9.66 -6.46 3.85
C ILE A 27 9.98 -7.88 4.32
N ASP A 28 11.09 -8.40 3.81
CA ASP A 28 11.56 -9.73 4.14
C ASP A 28 11.82 -9.86 5.64
N THR A 29 11.27 -10.89 6.28
CA THR A 29 11.34 -11.05 7.74
C THR A 29 12.68 -11.61 8.23
N ILE A 30 13.57 -12.00 7.33
CA ILE A 30 14.90 -12.51 7.64
C ILE A 30 15.95 -11.43 7.41
N SER A 31 16.00 -10.85 6.21
CA SER A 31 16.93 -9.78 5.88
C SER A 31 16.53 -8.39 6.39
N HIS A 32 15.24 -8.20 6.77
CA HIS A 32 14.65 -6.92 7.18
C HIS A 32 14.75 -5.82 6.12
N LYS A 33 14.75 -6.20 4.84
CA LYS A 33 14.80 -5.29 3.69
C LYS A 33 13.53 -5.37 2.88
N ALA A 34 13.13 -4.25 2.28
CA ALA A 34 12.08 -4.29 1.28
C ALA A 34 12.56 -5.07 0.06
N VAL A 35 11.82 -6.12 -0.31
CA VAL A 35 12.18 -7.03 -1.40
C VAL A 35 11.18 -7.00 -2.54
N SER A 36 9.99 -6.42 -2.33
CA SER A 36 8.99 -6.27 -3.38
C SER A 36 8.13 -5.05 -3.10
N ALA A 37 7.74 -4.34 -4.15
CA ALA A 37 6.76 -3.28 -4.08
C ALA A 37 5.90 -3.28 -5.35
N PHE A 38 4.62 -3.00 -5.17
CA PHE A 38 3.65 -2.77 -6.23
C PHE A 38 3.04 -1.39 -6.05
N SER A 39 3.33 -0.48 -6.97
CA SER A 39 2.83 0.90 -6.91
C SER A 39 1.60 1.10 -7.79
N LYS A 40 0.66 1.87 -7.28
CA LYS A 40 -0.61 2.15 -7.93
C LYS A 40 -1.10 3.55 -7.62
N ARG A 41 -1.83 4.13 -8.57
CA ARG A 41 -2.54 5.40 -8.40
C ARG A 41 -4.01 5.10 -8.11
N LYS A 42 -4.57 5.77 -7.13
CA LYS A 42 -6.00 5.68 -6.82
C LYS A 42 -6.78 6.49 -7.86
N LEU A 43 -7.66 5.83 -8.60
CA LEU A 43 -8.57 6.45 -9.57
C LEU A 43 -9.90 6.80 -8.93
N GLU A 44 -10.33 6.00 -7.95
CA GLU A 44 -11.55 6.21 -7.19
C GLU A 44 -11.38 5.66 -5.78
N THR A 45 -11.78 6.43 -4.80
CA THR A 45 -11.80 6.04 -3.39
C THR A 45 -13.24 5.92 -2.90
N LYS A 46 -13.52 4.88 -2.10
CA LYS A 46 -14.74 4.72 -1.31
C LYS A 46 -14.38 4.71 0.16
N ILE A 47 -15.39 4.72 1.03
CA ILE A 47 -15.18 4.61 2.48
C ILE A 47 -14.38 3.33 2.76
N GLY A 48 -13.17 3.49 3.32
CA GLY A 48 -12.28 2.38 3.70
C GLY A 48 -11.19 2.01 2.70
N GLY A 49 -11.06 2.71 1.55
CA GLY A 49 -9.92 2.50 0.65
C GLY A 49 -10.18 2.79 -0.83
N ALA A 50 -9.22 2.45 -1.66
CA ALA A 50 -9.30 2.62 -3.09
C ALA A 50 -10.18 1.53 -3.73
N SER A 51 -11.22 1.94 -4.47
CA SER A 51 -12.10 1.04 -5.22
C SER A 51 -11.66 0.83 -6.66
N LYS A 52 -10.90 1.78 -7.21
CA LYS A 52 -10.26 1.65 -8.53
C LYS A 52 -8.84 2.15 -8.46
N THR A 53 -7.92 1.37 -8.99
CA THR A 53 -6.49 1.70 -9.02
C THR A 53 -5.91 1.36 -10.38
N ILE A 54 -4.82 2.03 -10.75
CA ILE A 54 -4.03 1.75 -11.94
C ILE A 54 -2.56 1.59 -11.54
N SER A 55 -1.92 0.52 -12.04
CA SER A 55 -0.51 0.26 -11.76
C SER A 55 0.41 1.24 -12.49
N PHE A 56 1.54 1.53 -11.89
CA PHE A 56 2.65 2.25 -12.51
C PHE A 56 3.97 1.81 -11.90
N LYS A 57 5.06 2.08 -12.58
CA LYS A 57 6.42 1.86 -12.06
C LYS A 57 7.19 3.16 -12.00
N ASP A 58 7.90 3.38 -10.90
CA ASP A 58 8.83 4.51 -10.77
C ASP A 58 10.00 4.12 -9.86
N GLU A 59 11.20 4.08 -10.42
CA GLU A 59 12.42 3.75 -9.68
C GLU A 59 12.73 4.73 -8.55
N LYS A 60 12.30 6.00 -8.65
CA LYS A 60 12.45 6.97 -7.57
C LYS A 60 11.59 6.60 -6.38
N LEU A 61 10.33 6.14 -6.63
CA LEU A 61 9.46 5.67 -5.57
C LEU A 61 10.02 4.40 -4.92
N PHE A 62 10.51 3.45 -5.70
CA PHE A 62 11.11 2.23 -5.16
C PHE A 62 12.37 2.52 -4.34
N ALA A 63 13.20 3.48 -4.76
CA ALA A 63 14.36 3.91 -3.98
C ALA A 63 13.92 4.54 -2.64
N PHE A 64 12.90 5.41 -2.68
CA PHE A 64 12.35 6.06 -1.49
C PHE A 64 11.72 5.04 -0.52
N ILE A 65 10.97 4.05 -1.02
CA ILE A 65 10.42 2.95 -0.21
C ILE A 65 11.53 2.18 0.51
N ARG A 66 12.64 1.85 -0.19
CA ARG A 66 13.79 1.16 0.43
C ARG A 66 14.39 1.99 1.57
N GLU A 67 14.60 3.28 1.35
CA GLU A 67 15.12 4.20 2.37
C GLU A 67 14.22 4.27 3.61
N ILE A 68 12.89 4.48 3.42
CA ILE A 68 11.92 4.52 4.52
C ILE A 68 11.92 3.23 5.32
N THR A 69 11.89 2.08 4.64
CA THR A 69 11.79 0.77 5.30
C THR A 69 13.06 0.41 6.08
N GLU A 70 14.23 0.85 5.63
CA GLU A 70 15.48 0.72 6.39
C GLU A 70 15.47 1.55 7.69
N LEU A 71 14.85 2.74 7.66
CA LEU A 71 14.73 3.60 8.83
C LEU A 71 13.70 3.09 9.83
N LEU A 72 12.53 2.66 9.37
CA LEU A 72 11.37 2.34 10.21
C LEU A 72 11.30 0.86 10.63
N LYS A 73 12.10 -0.03 10.02
CA LYS A 73 12.29 -1.44 10.38
C LYS A 73 11.00 -2.25 10.51
N PHE A 74 10.14 -2.16 9.52
CA PHE A 74 8.95 -2.98 9.41
C PHE A 74 9.31 -4.43 9.01
N ASN A 75 8.34 -5.35 9.14
CA ASN A 75 8.45 -6.73 8.70
C ASN A 75 7.14 -7.18 8.04
N GLY A 76 7.23 -7.99 6.99
CA GLY A 76 6.08 -8.54 6.30
C GLY A 76 5.40 -7.52 5.36
N PRO A 77 4.10 -7.68 5.10
CA PRO A 77 3.35 -6.78 4.23
C PRO A 77 3.09 -5.43 4.89
N VAL A 78 3.30 -4.37 4.12
CA VAL A 78 3.06 -2.98 4.51
C VAL A 78 2.36 -2.26 3.37
N ASP A 79 1.34 -1.49 3.69
CA ASP A 79 0.61 -0.61 2.79
C ASP A 79 1.06 0.83 3.07
N MET A 80 1.55 1.52 2.05
CA MET A 80 2.11 2.86 2.16
C MET A 80 1.40 3.84 1.24
N ASP A 81 0.90 4.93 1.79
CA ASP A 81 0.30 6.02 1.03
C ASP A 81 1.30 7.15 0.79
N PHE A 82 1.29 7.69 -0.41
CA PHE A 82 2.20 8.76 -0.81
C PHE A 82 1.46 9.89 -1.51
N PHE A 83 2.00 11.10 -1.37
CA PHE A 83 1.74 12.21 -2.28
C PHE A 83 2.92 12.38 -3.23
N TYR A 84 2.63 12.90 -4.42
CA TYR A 84 3.65 13.28 -5.40
C TYR A 84 3.43 14.70 -5.86
N GLN A 85 4.37 15.57 -5.53
CA GLN A 85 4.28 16.98 -5.89
C GLN A 85 5.65 17.54 -6.25
N ASP A 86 5.71 18.32 -7.31
CA ASP A 86 6.93 19.01 -7.77
C ASP A 86 8.15 18.06 -7.99
N GLY A 87 7.87 16.85 -8.49
CA GLY A 87 8.92 15.84 -8.76
C GLY A 87 9.39 15.05 -7.53
N THR A 88 8.75 15.25 -6.38
CA THR A 88 9.13 14.66 -5.08
C THR A 88 8.00 13.81 -4.50
N TYR A 89 8.34 12.66 -3.94
CA TYR A 89 7.44 11.82 -3.16
C TYR A 89 7.44 12.24 -1.70
N TYR A 90 6.28 12.20 -1.09
CA TYR A 90 6.08 12.44 0.33
C TYR A 90 5.30 11.27 0.92
N LEU A 91 5.83 10.67 1.98
CA LEU A 91 5.12 9.63 2.73
C LEU A 91 3.96 10.27 3.49
N SER A 92 2.76 9.74 3.30
CA SER A 92 1.54 10.19 3.98
C SER A 92 1.19 9.29 5.15
N GLU A 93 1.11 7.98 4.88
CA GLU A 93 0.66 6.99 5.86
C GLU A 93 1.38 5.67 5.67
N VAL A 94 1.58 4.93 6.77
CA VAL A 94 2.12 3.58 6.75
C VAL A 94 1.22 2.67 7.57
N ASN A 95 0.72 1.63 6.94
CA ASN A 95 -0.12 0.61 7.54
C ASN A 95 0.61 -0.74 7.52
N PRO A 96 1.12 -1.27 8.64
CA PRO A 96 1.87 -2.54 8.68
C PRO A 96 0.93 -3.76 8.56
N ARG A 97 0.27 -3.87 7.44
CA ARG A 97 -0.69 -4.92 7.05
C ARG A 97 -0.86 -4.94 5.55
N PHE A 98 -1.59 -5.92 5.02
CA PHE A 98 -2.04 -5.90 3.62
C PHE A 98 -2.91 -4.67 3.33
N GLY A 99 -2.67 -4.01 2.21
CA GLY A 99 -3.50 -2.93 1.72
C GLY A 99 -4.92 -3.39 1.34
N GLY A 100 -5.91 -2.49 1.44
CA GLY A 100 -7.28 -2.78 1.04
C GLY A 100 -7.41 -3.15 -0.45
N ALA A 101 -6.50 -2.63 -1.27
CA ALA A 101 -6.42 -2.90 -2.71
C ALA A 101 -5.30 -3.90 -3.09
N TYR A 102 -4.75 -4.68 -2.15
CA TYR A 102 -3.67 -5.65 -2.40
C TYR A 102 -4.03 -6.69 -3.50
N LEU A 103 -5.31 -6.99 -3.69
CA LEU A 103 -5.73 -7.89 -4.76
C LEU A 103 -5.30 -7.41 -6.16
N HIS A 104 -5.03 -6.12 -6.34
CA HIS A 104 -4.44 -5.58 -7.56
C HIS A 104 -3.00 -6.08 -7.73
N ALA A 105 -2.16 -5.96 -6.70
CA ALA A 105 -0.79 -6.48 -6.70
C ALA A 105 -0.76 -7.98 -6.98
N TYR A 106 -1.61 -8.74 -6.29
CA TYR A 106 -1.73 -10.18 -6.47
C TYR A 106 -2.16 -10.56 -7.89
N GLY A 107 -3.18 -9.89 -8.44
CA GLY A 107 -3.66 -10.10 -9.80
C GLY A 107 -2.64 -9.72 -10.88
N ALA A 108 -1.74 -8.78 -10.58
CA ALA A 108 -0.62 -8.38 -11.43
C ALA A 108 0.62 -9.31 -11.29
N GLY A 109 0.54 -10.36 -10.46
CA GLY A 109 1.61 -11.35 -10.28
C GLY A 109 2.58 -11.05 -9.12
N VAL A 110 2.29 -10.02 -8.30
CA VAL A 110 3.08 -9.67 -7.11
C VAL A 110 2.50 -10.39 -5.89
N ASP A 111 2.97 -11.60 -5.64
CA ASP A 111 2.41 -12.53 -4.66
C ASP A 111 3.19 -12.50 -3.33
N PHE A 112 2.73 -11.70 -2.37
CA PHE A 112 3.32 -11.63 -1.03
C PHE A 112 3.08 -12.89 -0.20
N VAL A 113 2.02 -13.66 -0.47
CA VAL A 113 1.77 -14.93 0.24
C VAL A 113 2.89 -15.92 -0.06
N LYS A 114 3.39 -15.94 -1.30
CA LYS A 114 4.56 -16.74 -1.68
C LYS A 114 5.82 -16.29 -0.93
N LEU A 115 6.03 -14.97 -0.78
CA LEU A 115 7.18 -14.43 -0.05
C LEU A 115 7.10 -14.77 1.45
N ILE A 116 5.92 -14.66 2.05
CA ILE A 116 5.65 -15.08 3.44
C ILE A 116 5.97 -16.56 3.62
N LYS A 117 5.46 -17.42 2.74
CA LYS A 117 5.72 -18.87 2.81
C LYS A 117 7.21 -19.19 2.74
N ASN A 118 7.96 -18.49 1.90
CA ASN A 118 9.40 -18.65 1.77
C ASN A 118 10.12 -18.27 3.08
N ASN A 119 9.77 -17.13 3.68
CA ASN A 119 10.32 -16.72 4.96
C ASN A 119 9.97 -17.69 6.10
N LEU A 120 8.72 -18.20 6.16
CA LEU A 120 8.33 -19.22 7.13
C LEU A 120 9.13 -20.54 6.99
N SER A 121 9.66 -20.80 5.81
CA SER A 121 10.55 -21.92 5.55
C SER A 121 12.03 -21.63 5.89
N GLY A 122 12.33 -20.45 6.45
CA GLY A 122 13.67 -20.04 6.84
C GLY A 122 14.53 -19.49 5.70
N ASN A 123 13.94 -19.15 4.55
CA ASN A 123 14.67 -18.64 3.39
C ASN A 123 14.43 -17.14 3.19
N GLU A 124 15.49 -16.41 2.86
CA GLU A 124 15.39 -15.02 2.40
C GLU A 124 14.77 -14.94 1.00
N ASN A 125 14.06 -13.85 0.73
CA ASN A 125 13.55 -13.51 -0.58
C ASN A 125 14.53 -12.57 -1.30
N ALA A 126 14.85 -12.88 -2.54
CA ALA A 126 15.62 -11.97 -3.39
C ALA A 126 14.77 -10.72 -3.73
N PRO A 127 15.36 -9.51 -3.74
CA PRO A 127 14.65 -8.29 -4.14
C PRO A 127 14.18 -8.34 -5.59
N VAL A 128 12.88 -8.09 -5.80
CA VAL A 128 12.26 -7.99 -7.13
C VAL A 128 11.29 -6.82 -7.10
N PHE A 129 11.65 -5.73 -7.79
CA PHE A 129 10.82 -4.53 -7.93
C PHE A 129 10.39 -4.36 -9.38
N GLY A 130 9.18 -3.84 -9.61
CA GLY A 130 8.70 -3.49 -10.94
C GLY A 130 8.44 -4.67 -11.88
N ASN A 131 8.41 -5.92 -11.39
CA ASN A 131 8.12 -7.10 -12.20
C ASN A 131 6.61 -7.30 -12.38
N TYR A 132 5.94 -6.30 -12.93
CA TYR A 132 4.51 -6.29 -13.30
C TYR A 132 4.31 -5.30 -14.45
N GLU A 133 3.16 -5.29 -15.07
CA GLU A 133 2.84 -4.36 -16.16
C GLU A 133 2.33 -3.02 -15.63
N ASP A 134 2.68 -1.92 -16.34
CA ASP A 134 2.10 -0.60 -16.13
C ASP A 134 0.68 -0.55 -16.71
N ASP A 135 -0.09 0.45 -16.26
CA ASP A 135 -1.42 0.76 -16.78
C ASP A 135 -2.45 -0.37 -16.66
N VAL A 136 -2.19 -1.36 -15.80
CA VAL A 136 -3.19 -2.37 -15.44
C VAL A 136 -4.18 -1.74 -14.46
N VAL A 137 -5.48 -1.88 -14.74
CA VAL A 137 -6.54 -1.32 -13.92
C VAL A 137 -7.21 -2.40 -13.09
N MET A 138 -7.33 -2.19 -11.79
CA MET A 138 -8.18 -2.96 -10.89
C MET A 138 -9.45 -2.16 -10.58
N MET A 139 -10.59 -2.83 -10.66
CA MET A 139 -11.89 -2.28 -10.27
C MET A 139 -12.57 -3.25 -9.31
N MET A 140 -12.88 -2.76 -8.11
CA MET A 140 -13.68 -3.50 -7.13
C MET A 140 -15.17 -3.27 -7.39
N TYR A 141 -15.96 -4.32 -7.25
CA TYR A 141 -17.40 -4.25 -7.33
C TYR A 141 -18.04 -5.04 -6.17
N ASP A 142 -19.18 -4.56 -5.71
CA ASP A 142 -19.93 -5.22 -4.66
C ASP A 142 -20.82 -6.32 -5.27
N SER A 143 -20.89 -7.47 -4.60
CA SER A 143 -21.80 -8.57 -4.93
C SER A 143 -22.68 -8.89 -3.73
N VAL A 144 -23.94 -9.23 -3.97
CA VAL A 144 -24.92 -9.53 -2.92
C VAL A 144 -25.29 -11.00 -2.98
N ILE A 145 -25.15 -11.67 -1.84
CA ILE A 145 -25.66 -13.02 -1.65
C ILE A 145 -26.81 -12.95 -0.66
N ILE A 146 -27.99 -13.43 -1.09
CA ILE A 146 -29.18 -13.54 -0.24
C ILE A 146 -29.41 -15.01 0.05
N THR A 147 -29.35 -15.38 1.34
CA THR A 147 -29.59 -16.75 1.77
C THR A 147 -30.42 -16.77 3.05
N LYS A 148 -31.19 -17.85 3.25
CA LYS A 148 -31.90 -18.10 4.51
C LYS A 148 -30.95 -18.83 5.45
N VAL A 149 -30.83 -18.33 6.66
CA VAL A 149 -30.14 -19.03 7.75
C VAL A 149 -31.14 -19.94 8.48
N ASP A 150 -30.88 -21.23 8.51
CA ASP A 150 -31.67 -22.14 9.31
C ASP A 150 -31.35 -21.91 10.79
N SER A 151 -32.38 -21.53 11.55
CA SER A 151 -32.29 -21.18 12.98
C SER A 151 -32.11 -22.39 13.91
N LYS A 152 -31.51 -23.48 13.42
CA LYS A 152 -31.19 -24.67 14.21
C LYS A 152 -29.67 -24.87 14.24
N GLN A 153 -29.03 -24.12 15.12
CA GLN A 153 -27.80 -24.50 15.80
C GLN A 153 -27.83 -23.93 17.21
#